data_3a876dee54cbcacd84a45a14b864265e
#
_entry.id   3a876dee54cbcacd84a45a14b864265e
#
_cell.length_a   1.000
_cell.length_b   1.000
_cell.length_c   1.000
_cell.angle_alpha   90.00
_cell.angle_beta   90.00
_cell.angle_gamma   90.00
#
_symmetry.space_group_name_H-M   'P 1'
#
loop_
_entity.id
_entity.type
_entity.pdbx_description
1 polymer ?
#
loop_
_entity_poly.entity_id
_entity_poly.type
_entity_poly.pdbx_seq_one_letter_code
_entity_poly.pdbx_strand_id
1 'polypeptide(L)'
;DGNKFLDWVGGVGVLNIGYSHPEVIEAVKKQTEKYFHTIFNVYVHDGYVTLAERLNEIMPCKGDVKKTYFANSGAECDENAIKIAKAFTKRSGVICFTGAFHGRTNLTMALTAKKAYAVGMGPFPAGIFRAPYPYVYRAPKGYTEAEAIQYYIDELQRIFDEGAPASEIACMIVEPFQGEGGFIPAPIEWVKAVRKICDDNGILMIADEVQCGNCRTGKYYASEYWAEAGAAPDIITTAKSLGAGLPISAITARAEV
;
A
#
# COMPACT_ATOMS: atom_id res chain seq x y z
N ASP A 1 13.15 33.60 -8.31
CA ASP A 1 12.41 34.79 -8.78
C ASP A 1 11.65 35.52 -7.66
N GLY A 2 11.65 35.03 -6.42
CA GLY A 2 11.04 35.64 -5.25
C GLY A 2 9.50 35.58 -5.17
N ASN A 3 8.86 34.88 -6.09
CA ASN A 3 7.41 34.63 -6.02
C ASN A 3 7.04 33.70 -4.87
N LYS A 4 5.90 33.98 -4.23
CA LYS A 4 5.33 33.13 -3.19
C LYS A 4 4.18 32.33 -3.78
N PHE A 5 4.19 31.02 -3.57
CA PHE A 5 3.14 30.11 -3.99
C PHE A 5 2.59 29.33 -2.80
N LEU A 6 1.29 29.06 -2.84
CA LEU A 6 0.67 28.11 -1.92
C LEU A 6 0.95 26.68 -2.43
N ASP A 7 1.60 25.86 -1.62
CA ASP A 7 1.89 24.48 -2.01
C ASP A 7 0.68 23.56 -1.76
N TRP A 8 -0.06 23.27 -2.84
CA TRP A 8 -1.15 22.28 -2.84
C TRP A 8 -0.68 20.87 -3.18
N VAL A 9 0.57 20.70 -3.60
CA VAL A 9 1.13 19.39 -3.95
C VAL A 9 1.61 18.64 -2.71
N GLY A 10 2.11 19.37 -1.72
CA GLY A 10 2.53 18.81 -0.43
C GLY A 10 3.56 17.68 -0.56
N GLY A 11 4.51 17.79 -1.53
CA GLY A 11 5.46 16.72 -1.83
C GLY A 11 4.82 15.44 -2.35
N VAL A 12 3.66 15.54 -3.02
CA VAL A 12 2.82 14.41 -3.46
C VAL A 12 2.39 13.54 -2.27
N GLY A 13 1.86 14.21 -1.23
CA GLY A 13 1.35 13.56 -0.02
C GLY A 13 2.42 13.19 1.02
N VAL A 14 3.60 13.80 0.97
CA VAL A 14 4.69 13.58 1.95
C VAL A 14 4.58 14.53 3.14
N LEU A 15 4.17 15.78 2.92
CA LEU A 15 4.31 16.86 3.87
C LEU A 15 3.07 17.04 4.78
N ASN A 16 2.62 15.95 5.43
CA ASN A 16 1.46 15.99 6.31
C ASN A 16 1.64 16.94 7.53
N ILE A 17 2.90 17.14 7.94
CA ILE A 17 3.27 18.03 9.06
C ILE A 17 4.08 19.25 8.60
N GLY A 18 4.09 19.54 7.29
CA GLY A 18 4.85 20.64 6.68
C GLY A 18 6.29 20.29 6.35
N TYR A 19 7.06 21.33 5.94
CA TYR A 19 8.43 21.16 5.42
C TYR A 19 9.49 20.92 6.50
N SER A 20 9.31 21.52 7.67
CA SER A 20 10.37 21.60 8.68
C SER A 20 9.77 21.68 10.09
N HIS A 21 9.15 20.57 10.52
CA HIS A 21 8.57 20.53 11.87
C HIS A 21 9.69 20.60 12.92
N PRO A 22 9.61 21.52 13.91
CA PRO A 22 10.69 21.74 14.87
C PRO A 22 11.14 20.49 15.63
N GLU A 23 10.18 19.66 16.07
CA GLU A 23 10.48 18.42 16.80
C GLU A 23 11.23 17.40 15.93
N VAL A 24 10.88 17.31 14.64
CA VAL A 24 11.59 16.44 13.69
C VAL A 24 13.02 16.93 13.47
N ILE A 25 13.23 18.23 13.30
CA ILE A 25 14.57 18.82 13.17
C ILE A 25 15.42 18.49 14.39
N GLU A 26 14.88 18.68 15.59
CA GLU A 26 15.62 18.40 16.83
C GLU A 26 15.91 16.91 17.01
N ALA A 27 14.98 16.03 16.64
CA ALA A 27 15.19 14.57 16.66
C ALA A 27 16.33 14.16 15.69
N VAL A 28 16.35 14.72 14.48
CA VAL A 28 17.41 14.47 13.50
C VAL A 28 18.78 14.95 14.03
N LYS A 29 18.87 16.18 14.56
CA LYS A 29 20.11 16.70 15.15
C LYS A 29 20.65 15.77 16.25
N LYS A 30 19.80 15.42 17.21
CA LYS A 30 20.17 14.51 18.31
C LYS A 30 20.63 13.15 17.82
N GLN A 31 20.00 12.62 16.76
CA GLN A 31 20.40 11.32 16.21
C GLN A 31 21.74 11.40 15.46
N THR A 32 22.00 12.48 14.73
CA THR A 32 23.26 12.66 14.00
C THR A 32 24.48 12.80 14.92
N GLU A 33 24.27 13.28 16.16
CA GLU A 33 25.31 13.34 17.20
C GLU A 33 25.66 11.97 17.79
N LYS A 34 24.79 10.96 17.62
CA LYS A 34 25.02 9.60 18.12
C LYS A 34 25.65 8.68 17.06
N TYR A 35 24.91 8.44 15.97
CA TYR A 35 25.34 7.62 14.84
C TYR A 35 24.36 7.77 13.67
N PHE A 36 24.85 7.52 12.44
CA PHE A 36 24.06 7.50 11.22
C PHE A 36 23.55 6.11 10.88
N HIS A 37 24.34 5.07 11.12
CA HIS A 37 24.03 3.70 10.72
C HIS A 37 24.61 2.69 11.70
N THR A 38 23.82 1.64 11.95
CA THR A 38 24.30 0.37 12.49
C THR A 38 23.68 -0.72 11.63
N ILE A 39 24.37 -1.84 11.42
CA ILE A 39 23.77 -2.98 10.74
C ILE A 39 22.80 -3.68 11.70
N PHE A 40 21.48 -3.39 11.59
CA PHE A 40 20.45 -3.88 12.51
C PHE A 40 20.45 -5.41 12.68
N ASN A 41 20.80 -6.13 11.62
CA ASN A 41 20.90 -7.59 11.67
C ASN A 41 22.00 -8.11 12.63
N VAL A 42 22.91 -7.25 13.06
CA VAL A 42 24.00 -7.57 13.97
C VAL A 42 23.87 -6.81 15.28
N TYR A 43 23.52 -5.53 15.22
CA TYR A 43 23.40 -4.65 16.38
C TYR A 43 22.04 -3.98 16.41
N VAL A 44 21.23 -4.35 17.39
CA VAL A 44 19.91 -3.73 17.62
C VAL A 44 20.09 -2.28 18.07
N HIS A 45 19.22 -1.40 17.60
CA HIS A 45 19.16 0.00 18.03
C HIS A 45 17.74 0.48 18.30
N ASP A 46 17.63 1.41 19.23
CA ASP A 46 16.35 1.87 19.81
C ASP A 46 15.37 2.39 18.76
N GLY A 47 15.86 3.23 17.81
CA GLY A 47 14.98 3.86 16.82
C GLY A 47 14.23 2.85 15.96
N TYR A 48 14.89 1.75 15.55
CA TYR A 48 14.25 0.68 14.78
C TYR A 48 13.19 -0.04 15.61
N VAL A 49 13.55 -0.48 16.82
CA VAL A 49 12.67 -1.25 17.70
C VAL A 49 11.45 -0.42 18.10
N THR A 50 11.65 0.80 18.59
CA THR A 50 10.57 1.68 19.03
C THR A 50 9.58 1.99 17.91
N LEU A 51 10.06 2.26 16.70
CA LEU A 51 9.17 2.51 15.57
C LEU A 51 8.43 1.23 15.15
N ALA A 52 9.10 0.07 15.15
CA ALA A 52 8.45 -1.20 14.83
C ALA A 52 7.35 -1.55 15.84
N GLU A 53 7.61 -1.38 17.13
CA GLU A 53 6.63 -1.59 18.20
C GLU A 53 5.43 -0.67 18.02
N ARG A 54 5.68 0.62 17.74
CA ARG A 54 4.60 1.58 17.51
C ARG A 54 3.76 1.24 16.27
N LEU A 55 4.38 0.84 15.18
CA LEU A 55 3.66 0.42 13.97
C LEU A 55 2.89 -0.88 14.22
N ASN A 56 3.46 -1.86 14.92
CA ASN A 56 2.75 -3.09 15.29
C ASN A 56 1.49 -2.81 16.12
N GLU A 57 1.52 -1.78 16.98
CA GLU A 57 0.38 -1.37 17.81
C GLU A 57 -0.73 -0.74 16.96
N ILE A 58 -0.40 0.19 16.07
CA ILE A 58 -1.39 1.03 15.38
C ILE A 58 -1.84 0.51 14.01
N MET A 59 -1.10 -0.41 13.38
CA MET A 59 -1.44 -0.91 12.06
C MET A 59 -2.71 -1.78 12.08
N PRO A 60 -3.72 -1.48 11.27
CA PRO A 60 -5.00 -2.19 11.30
C PRO A 60 -5.01 -3.47 10.43
N CYS A 61 -3.89 -4.18 10.33
CA CYS A 61 -3.86 -5.48 9.65
C CYS A 61 -4.34 -6.61 10.57
N LYS A 62 -4.70 -7.75 9.97
CA LYS A 62 -5.14 -8.97 10.69
C LYS A 62 -4.10 -9.45 11.70
N GLY A 63 -4.57 -10.17 12.70
CA GLY A 63 -3.75 -10.84 13.71
C GLY A 63 -3.42 -9.96 14.92
N ASP A 64 -3.33 -10.63 16.09
CA ASP A 64 -3.02 -9.96 17.35
C ASP A 64 -1.53 -9.64 17.49
N VAL A 65 -0.68 -10.50 16.92
CA VAL A 65 0.76 -10.30 16.89
C VAL A 65 1.18 -9.89 15.49
N LYS A 66 1.91 -8.79 15.40
CA LYS A 66 2.37 -8.20 14.14
C LYS A 66 3.88 -8.05 14.15
N LYS A 67 4.46 -7.99 12.96
CA LYS A 67 5.87 -7.72 12.74
C LYS A 67 6.04 -6.65 11.68
N THR A 68 7.01 -5.78 11.89
CA THR A 68 7.35 -4.68 10.96
C THR A 68 8.76 -4.84 10.43
N TYR A 69 8.91 -4.66 9.13
CA TYR A 69 10.17 -4.57 8.41
C TYR A 69 10.29 -3.19 7.77
N PHE A 70 11.48 -2.56 7.85
CA PHE A 70 11.72 -1.25 7.25
C PHE A 70 12.50 -1.33 5.95
N ALA A 71 12.23 -0.38 5.06
CA ALA A 71 12.94 -0.11 3.82
C ALA A 71 13.02 1.41 3.60
N ASN A 72 13.40 1.89 2.40
CA ASN A 72 13.71 3.30 2.19
C ASN A 72 12.68 4.03 1.30
N SER A 73 11.83 3.31 0.61
CA SER A 73 10.86 3.89 -0.32
C SER A 73 9.58 3.08 -0.41
N GLY A 74 8.48 3.72 -0.87
CA GLY A 74 7.22 3.02 -1.15
C GLY A 74 7.39 1.86 -2.13
N ALA A 75 8.17 2.05 -3.20
CA ALA A 75 8.45 0.99 -4.15
C ALA A 75 9.13 -0.22 -3.51
N GLU A 76 10.11 0.02 -2.61
CA GLU A 76 10.78 -1.08 -1.90
C GLU A 76 9.83 -1.82 -0.95
N CYS A 77 8.95 -1.11 -0.23
CA CYS A 77 8.03 -1.80 0.67
C CYS A 77 7.00 -2.62 -0.11
N ASP A 78 6.47 -2.14 -1.24
CA ASP A 78 5.55 -2.91 -2.07
C ASP A 78 6.22 -4.12 -2.72
N GLU A 79 7.45 -3.99 -3.21
CA GLU A 79 8.26 -5.12 -3.71
C GLU A 79 8.45 -6.20 -2.61
N ASN A 80 8.79 -5.77 -1.39
CA ASN A 80 8.99 -6.69 -0.28
C ASN A 80 7.67 -7.30 0.23
N ALA A 81 6.57 -6.54 0.28
CA ALA A 81 5.26 -7.08 0.64
C ALA A 81 4.82 -8.20 -0.31
N ILE A 82 5.00 -8.01 -1.62
CA ILE A 82 4.72 -9.04 -2.62
C ILE A 82 5.67 -10.23 -2.49
N LYS A 83 6.96 -9.98 -2.24
CA LYS A 83 7.94 -11.05 -1.99
C LYS A 83 7.56 -11.90 -0.78
N ILE A 84 7.14 -11.26 0.32
CA ILE A 84 6.64 -11.94 1.51
C ILE A 84 5.40 -12.77 1.18
N ALA A 85 4.43 -12.18 0.47
CA ALA A 85 3.21 -12.89 0.07
C ALA A 85 3.49 -14.12 -0.80
N LYS A 86 4.40 -14.01 -1.78
CA LYS A 86 4.83 -15.14 -2.61
C LYS A 86 5.56 -16.22 -1.79
N ALA A 87 6.43 -15.79 -0.86
CA ALA A 87 7.16 -16.72 0.00
C ALA A 87 6.23 -17.48 0.94
N PHE A 88 5.21 -16.84 1.48
CA PHE A 88 4.22 -17.44 2.36
C PHE A 88 3.29 -18.39 1.62
N THR A 89 2.66 -17.94 0.54
CA THR A 89 1.65 -18.71 -0.20
C THR A 89 2.25 -19.76 -1.13
N LYS A 90 3.53 -19.66 -1.49
CA LYS A 90 4.21 -20.44 -2.53
C LYS A 90 3.58 -20.28 -3.92
N ARG A 91 2.92 -19.16 -4.17
CA ARG A 91 2.27 -18.80 -5.44
C ARG A 91 2.97 -17.62 -6.08
N SER A 92 2.79 -17.42 -7.39
CA SER A 92 3.53 -16.39 -8.15
C SER A 92 2.66 -15.23 -8.65
N GLY A 93 1.37 -15.44 -8.84
CA GLY A 93 0.44 -14.46 -9.40
C GLY A 93 0.16 -13.29 -8.45
N VAL A 94 0.01 -12.11 -9.01
CA VAL A 94 -0.33 -10.88 -8.29
C VAL A 94 -1.46 -10.18 -9.00
N ILE A 95 -2.53 -9.84 -8.29
CA ILE A 95 -3.59 -8.99 -8.81
C ILE A 95 -3.35 -7.55 -8.36
N CYS A 96 -3.40 -6.61 -9.29
CA CYS A 96 -3.41 -5.16 -9.05
C CYS A 96 -4.59 -4.51 -9.78
N PHE A 97 -4.76 -3.20 -9.65
CA PHE A 97 -5.97 -2.54 -10.16
C PHE A 97 -5.67 -1.42 -11.16
N THR A 98 -6.65 -1.09 -12.00
CA THR A 98 -6.55 0.07 -12.90
C THR A 98 -6.42 1.36 -12.08
N GLY A 99 -5.71 2.35 -12.62
CA GLY A 99 -5.47 3.62 -11.93
C GLY A 99 -4.41 3.56 -10.81
N ALA A 100 -3.95 2.37 -10.40
CA ALA A 100 -3.02 2.20 -9.30
C ALA A 100 -1.62 2.79 -9.58
N PHE A 101 -0.98 3.22 -8.48
CA PHE A 101 0.43 3.61 -8.48
C PHE A 101 1.16 2.97 -7.29
N HIS A 102 2.01 2.00 -7.56
CA HIS A 102 2.78 1.27 -6.55
C HIS A 102 4.30 1.53 -6.60
N GLY A 103 4.75 2.37 -7.51
CA GLY A 103 6.16 2.72 -7.65
C GLY A 103 6.72 2.62 -9.05
N ARG A 104 8.05 2.71 -9.16
CA ARG A 104 8.78 2.78 -10.44
C ARG A 104 10.01 1.87 -10.50
N THR A 105 10.14 0.89 -9.60
CA THR A 105 11.06 -0.24 -9.75
C THR A 105 10.46 -1.26 -10.72
N ASN A 106 11.17 -2.28 -11.13
CA ASN A 106 10.72 -3.17 -12.20
C ASN A 106 9.37 -3.82 -11.91
N LEU A 107 9.19 -4.42 -10.72
CA LEU A 107 7.92 -5.04 -10.35
C LEU A 107 6.83 -3.98 -10.08
N THR A 108 7.12 -2.96 -9.29
CA THR A 108 6.12 -1.95 -8.95
C THR A 108 5.70 -1.11 -10.15
N MET A 109 6.57 -0.92 -11.15
CA MET A 109 6.23 -0.28 -12.44
C MET A 109 5.26 -1.14 -13.25
N ALA A 110 5.42 -2.47 -13.22
CA ALA A 110 4.47 -3.39 -13.84
C ALA A 110 3.10 -3.37 -13.16
N LEU A 111 3.04 -3.13 -11.84
CA LEU A 111 1.81 -2.97 -11.06
C LEU A 111 1.16 -1.60 -11.25
N THR A 112 1.95 -0.57 -11.54
CA THR A 112 1.48 0.81 -11.77
C THR A 112 0.72 0.90 -13.08
N ALA A 113 -0.44 1.56 -13.09
CA ALA A 113 -1.31 1.63 -14.26
C ALA A 113 -0.91 2.72 -15.27
N LYS A 114 -0.03 3.65 -14.89
CA LYS A 114 0.35 4.81 -15.70
C LYS A 114 1.36 4.44 -16.78
N LYS A 115 0.88 4.22 -17.99
CA LYS A 115 1.69 3.75 -19.15
C LYS A 115 2.94 4.61 -19.42
N ALA A 116 2.87 5.92 -19.20
CA ALA A 116 3.99 6.83 -19.45
C ALA A 116 5.27 6.47 -18.67
N TYR A 117 5.15 5.79 -17.52
CA TYR A 117 6.30 5.34 -16.74
C TYR A 117 6.90 4.02 -17.25
N ALA A 118 6.12 3.25 -18.00
CA ALA A 118 6.48 1.89 -18.43
C ALA A 118 7.04 1.83 -19.86
N VAL A 119 6.84 2.89 -20.67
CA VAL A 119 7.27 2.90 -22.09
C VAL A 119 8.77 2.77 -22.19
N GLY A 120 9.23 1.72 -22.89
CA GLY A 120 10.65 1.43 -23.11
C GLY A 120 11.40 0.82 -21.93
N MET A 121 10.71 0.49 -20.81
CA MET A 121 11.33 -0.02 -19.58
C MET A 121 11.17 -1.54 -19.41
N GLY A 122 10.51 -2.23 -20.34
CA GLY A 122 10.35 -3.70 -20.28
C GLY A 122 11.61 -4.47 -20.67
N PRO A 123 11.62 -5.81 -20.51
CA PRO A 123 10.47 -6.62 -20.12
C PRO A 123 10.14 -6.55 -18.62
N PHE A 124 8.84 -6.66 -18.30
CA PHE A 124 8.35 -6.69 -16.94
C PHE A 124 8.15 -8.13 -16.43
N PRO A 125 8.10 -8.33 -15.09
CA PRO A 125 7.78 -9.64 -14.50
C PRO A 125 6.43 -10.16 -14.99
N ALA A 126 6.37 -11.47 -15.28
CA ALA A 126 5.14 -12.17 -15.61
C ALA A 126 4.26 -12.43 -14.36
N GLY A 127 3.02 -12.87 -14.57
CA GLY A 127 2.09 -13.25 -13.50
C GLY A 127 1.43 -12.05 -12.81
N ILE A 128 1.34 -10.91 -13.51
CA ILE A 128 0.60 -9.73 -13.02
C ILE A 128 -0.72 -9.64 -13.78
N PHE A 129 -1.80 -9.62 -13.03
CA PHE A 129 -3.17 -9.52 -13.53
C PHE A 129 -3.78 -8.20 -13.06
N ARG A 130 -4.55 -7.54 -13.91
CA ARG A 130 -5.09 -6.23 -13.61
C ARG A 130 -6.61 -6.21 -13.72
N ALA A 131 -7.28 -6.04 -12.58
CA ALA A 131 -8.72 -5.83 -12.51
C ALA A 131 -9.07 -4.32 -12.56
N PRO A 132 -10.28 -3.94 -12.94
CA PRO A 132 -10.77 -2.59 -12.76
C PRO A 132 -10.85 -2.21 -11.26
N TYR A 133 -10.42 -0.99 -10.91
CA TYR A 133 -10.63 -0.43 -9.57
C TYR A 133 -12.09 0.03 -9.43
N PRO A 134 -12.73 -0.11 -8.26
CA PRO A 134 -14.16 0.17 -8.07
C PRO A 134 -14.49 1.68 -8.08
N TYR A 135 -14.32 2.30 -9.24
CA TYR A 135 -14.63 3.72 -9.44
C TYR A 135 -16.11 3.90 -9.78
N VAL A 136 -16.98 3.90 -8.75
CA VAL A 136 -18.44 3.93 -8.90
C VAL A 136 -18.91 5.11 -9.76
N TYR A 137 -18.33 6.30 -9.59
CA TYR A 137 -18.66 7.48 -10.40
C TYR A 137 -18.48 7.26 -11.92
N ARG A 138 -17.60 6.35 -12.32
CA ARG A 138 -17.32 6.03 -13.74
C ARG A 138 -17.79 4.62 -14.14
N ALA A 139 -18.66 4.04 -13.35
CA ALA A 139 -19.31 2.77 -13.69
C ALA A 139 -20.16 2.91 -14.98
N PRO A 140 -20.56 1.79 -15.61
CA PRO A 140 -21.44 1.84 -16.79
C PRO A 140 -22.69 2.66 -16.52
N LYS A 141 -23.13 3.40 -17.56
CA LYS A 141 -24.29 4.31 -17.43
C LYS A 141 -25.55 3.55 -17.01
N GLY A 142 -26.29 4.14 -16.08
CA GLY A 142 -27.55 3.61 -15.61
C GLY A 142 -27.46 2.66 -14.41
N TYR A 143 -26.25 2.31 -13.98
CA TYR A 143 -26.07 1.50 -12.77
C TYR A 143 -26.32 2.33 -11.51
N THR A 144 -27.03 1.74 -10.56
CA THR A 144 -27.04 2.18 -9.16
C THR A 144 -25.68 1.91 -8.54
N GLU A 145 -25.40 2.49 -7.37
CA GLU A 145 -24.14 2.23 -6.65
C GLU A 145 -23.94 0.73 -6.37
N ALA A 146 -24.99 0.03 -5.95
CA ALA A 146 -24.91 -1.40 -5.66
C ALA A 146 -24.60 -2.24 -6.92
N GLU A 147 -25.24 -1.92 -8.06
CA GLU A 147 -24.95 -2.57 -9.35
C GLU A 147 -23.54 -2.27 -9.84
N ALA A 148 -23.06 -1.03 -9.62
CA ALA A 148 -21.69 -0.66 -9.95
C ALA A 148 -20.67 -1.44 -9.10
N ILE A 149 -20.92 -1.58 -7.81
CA ILE A 149 -20.07 -2.39 -6.91
C ILE A 149 -20.05 -3.84 -7.37
N GLN A 150 -21.22 -4.43 -7.65
CA GLN A 150 -21.31 -5.81 -8.12
C GLN A 150 -20.57 -6.00 -9.46
N TYR A 151 -20.72 -5.07 -10.40
CA TYR A 151 -19.96 -5.09 -11.66
C TYR A 151 -18.44 -5.18 -11.42
N TYR A 152 -17.88 -4.41 -10.49
CA TYR A 152 -16.44 -4.46 -10.19
C TYR A 152 -16.03 -5.75 -9.45
N ILE A 153 -16.93 -6.38 -8.71
CA ILE A 153 -16.71 -7.70 -8.13
C ILE A 153 -16.67 -8.77 -9.23
N ASP A 154 -17.60 -8.72 -10.18
CA ASP A 154 -17.68 -9.65 -11.31
C ASP A 154 -16.45 -9.52 -12.22
N GLU A 155 -15.99 -8.29 -12.47
CA GLU A 155 -14.74 -8.05 -13.22
C GLU A 155 -13.50 -8.60 -12.50
N LEU A 156 -13.47 -8.57 -11.18
CA LEU A 156 -12.41 -9.22 -10.41
C LEU A 156 -12.51 -10.75 -10.52
N GLN A 157 -13.72 -11.31 -10.42
CA GLN A 157 -13.95 -12.74 -10.58
C GLN A 157 -13.50 -13.24 -11.96
N ARG A 158 -13.69 -12.45 -13.02
CA ARG A 158 -13.23 -12.77 -14.37
C ARG A 158 -11.72 -13.01 -14.47
N ILE A 159 -10.90 -12.41 -13.59
CA ILE A 159 -9.46 -12.72 -13.54
C ILE A 159 -9.22 -14.19 -13.22
N PHE A 160 -10.03 -14.80 -12.36
CA PHE A 160 -9.90 -16.22 -12.00
C PHE A 160 -10.44 -17.14 -13.09
N ASP A 161 -11.46 -16.69 -13.82
CA ASP A 161 -12.11 -17.48 -14.86
C ASP A 161 -11.28 -17.47 -16.18
N GLU A 162 -10.66 -16.34 -16.52
CA GLU A 162 -10.02 -16.12 -17.82
C GLU A 162 -8.50 -15.91 -17.74
N GLY A 163 -7.96 -15.46 -16.62
CA GLY A 163 -6.57 -15.07 -16.47
C GLY A 163 -5.69 -16.10 -15.78
N ALA A 164 -5.98 -16.39 -14.52
CA ALA A 164 -5.25 -17.38 -13.72
C ALA A 164 -6.12 -17.91 -12.60
N PRO A 165 -6.10 -19.23 -12.31
CA PRO A 165 -6.87 -19.78 -11.22
C PRO A 165 -6.43 -19.17 -9.87
N ALA A 166 -7.36 -19.04 -8.93
CA ALA A 166 -7.09 -18.46 -7.62
C ALA A 166 -5.96 -19.15 -6.86
N SER A 167 -5.73 -20.45 -7.14
CA SER A 167 -4.63 -21.25 -6.58
C SER A 167 -3.23 -20.78 -7.01
N GLU A 168 -3.11 -19.99 -8.07
CA GLU A 168 -1.85 -19.42 -8.54
C GLU A 168 -1.60 -18.00 -8.03
N ILE A 169 -2.61 -17.35 -7.43
CA ILE A 169 -2.54 -15.98 -6.96
C ILE A 169 -2.00 -15.93 -5.53
N ALA A 170 -0.88 -15.25 -5.33
CA ALA A 170 -0.25 -15.02 -4.02
C ALA A 170 -0.96 -13.91 -3.25
N CYS A 171 -1.22 -12.79 -3.91
CA CYS A 171 -1.78 -11.61 -3.27
C CYS A 171 -2.55 -10.70 -4.23
N MET A 172 -3.39 -9.87 -3.63
CA MET A 172 -3.96 -8.67 -4.25
C MET A 172 -3.38 -7.43 -3.57
N ILE A 173 -2.85 -6.48 -4.34
CA ILE A 173 -2.37 -5.20 -3.82
C ILE A 173 -3.32 -4.09 -4.24
N VAL A 174 -3.79 -3.31 -3.28
CA VAL A 174 -4.79 -2.27 -3.49
C VAL A 174 -4.53 -1.06 -2.61
N GLU A 175 -4.65 0.13 -3.18
CA GLU A 175 -4.67 1.37 -2.40
C GLU A 175 -6.06 1.53 -1.77
N PRO A 176 -6.20 1.66 -0.44
CA PRO A 176 -7.49 1.93 0.19
C PRO A 176 -8.18 3.19 -0.36
N PHE A 177 -7.35 4.14 -0.75
CA PHE A 177 -7.75 5.39 -1.37
C PHE A 177 -6.72 5.67 -2.48
N GLN A 178 -7.10 5.45 -3.74
CA GLN A 178 -6.19 5.71 -4.85
C GLN A 178 -5.79 7.18 -4.90
N GLY A 179 -4.48 7.45 -4.89
CA GLY A 179 -3.95 8.79 -5.04
C GLY A 179 -3.84 9.21 -6.51
N GLU A 180 -2.92 8.61 -7.22
CA GLU A 180 -2.63 8.92 -8.63
C GLU A 180 -3.79 8.57 -9.58
N GLY A 181 -4.66 7.66 -9.19
CA GLY A 181 -5.87 7.29 -9.92
C GLY A 181 -6.96 8.36 -9.91
N GLY A 182 -6.90 9.35 -9.00
CA GLY A 182 -7.82 10.48 -8.94
C GLY A 182 -8.50 10.71 -7.58
N PHE A 183 -7.88 10.33 -6.48
CA PHE A 183 -8.39 10.43 -5.12
C PHE A 183 -9.71 9.67 -4.94
N ILE A 184 -9.66 8.36 -5.23
CA ILE A 184 -10.84 7.49 -5.28
C ILE A 184 -10.83 6.53 -4.09
N PRO A 185 -11.81 6.61 -3.16
CA PRO A 185 -11.94 5.62 -2.09
C PRO A 185 -12.49 4.30 -2.63
N ALA A 186 -12.01 3.17 -2.11
CA ALA A 186 -12.62 1.89 -2.37
C ALA A 186 -13.92 1.76 -1.57
N PRO A 187 -15.08 1.44 -2.21
CA PRO A 187 -16.34 1.22 -1.50
C PRO A 187 -16.22 0.06 -0.51
N ILE A 188 -16.75 0.23 0.69
CA ILE A 188 -16.62 -0.75 1.77
C ILE A 188 -17.21 -2.12 1.39
N GLU A 189 -18.34 -2.15 0.69
CA GLU A 189 -18.97 -3.41 0.27
C GLU A 189 -18.11 -4.17 -0.76
N TRP A 190 -17.43 -3.46 -1.65
CA TRP A 190 -16.45 -4.07 -2.54
C TRP A 190 -15.24 -4.63 -1.76
N VAL A 191 -14.72 -3.89 -0.78
CA VAL A 191 -13.60 -4.33 0.06
C VAL A 191 -13.95 -5.58 0.85
N LYS A 192 -15.17 -5.68 1.41
CA LYS A 192 -15.67 -6.89 2.07
C LYS A 192 -15.69 -8.09 1.11
N ALA A 193 -16.14 -7.89 -0.12
CA ALA A 193 -16.15 -8.95 -1.13
C ALA A 193 -14.72 -9.39 -1.49
N VAL A 194 -13.79 -8.44 -1.69
CA VAL A 194 -12.37 -8.74 -1.92
C VAL A 194 -11.78 -9.51 -0.74
N ARG A 195 -12.04 -9.07 0.49
CA ARG A 195 -11.57 -9.78 1.69
C ARG A 195 -12.08 -11.23 1.73
N LYS A 196 -13.38 -11.42 1.44
CA LYS A 196 -13.96 -12.75 1.39
C LYS A 196 -13.31 -13.62 0.32
N ILE A 197 -13.12 -13.09 -0.89
CA ILE A 197 -12.42 -13.80 -1.97
C ILE A 197 -11.01 -14.20 -1.54
N CYS A 198 -10.28 -13.30 -0.89
CA CYS A 198 -8.95 -13.58 -0.38
C CYS A 198 -8.96 -14.68 0.68
N ASP A 199 -9.88 -14.63 1.64
CA ASP A 199 -10.00 -15.63 2.72
C ASP A 199 -10.37 -17.00 2.16
N ASP A 200 -11.37 -17.08 1.28
CA ASP A 200 -11.84 -18.32 0.68
C ASP A 200 -10.76 -19.03 -0.15
N ASN A 201 -9.81 -18.28 -0.71
CA ASN A 201 -8.79 -18.82 -1.62
C ASN A 201 -7.37 -18.81 -1.05
N GLY A 202 -7.16 -18.35 0.18
CA GLY A 202 -5.84 -18.22 0.79
C GLY A 202 -4.92 -17.23 0.06
N ILE A 203 -5.49 -16.17 -0.50
CA ILE A 203 -4.81 -15.06 -1.14
C ILE A 203 -4.54 -13.99 -0.08
N LEU A 204 -3.35 -13.40 -0.04
CA LEU A 204 -3.07 -12.30 0.88
C LEU A 204 -3.55 -10.96 0.32
N MET A 205 -4.21 -10.18 1.16
CA MET A 205 -4.65 -8.82 0.85
C MET A 205 -3.62 -7.82 1.35
N ILE A 206 -3.00 -7.06 0.44
CA ILE A 206 -2.03 -6.00 0.74
C ILE A 206 -2.72 -4.66 0.57
N ALA A 207 -2.73 -3.84 1.63
CA ALA A 207 -3.14 -2.45 1.55
C ALA A 207 -1.91 -1.56 1.34
N ASP A 208 -1.83 -0.90 0.18
CA ASP A 208 -0.82 0.11 -0.09
C ASP A 208 -1.29 1.46 0.49
N GLU A 209 -0.75 1.76 1.67
CA GLU A 209 -1.00 3.00 2.42
C GLU A 209 0.13 4.03 2.24
N VAL A 210 0.96 3.86 1.24
CA VAL A 210 2.08 4.77 0.97
C VAL A 210 1.62 6.20 0.78
N GLN A 211 0.46 6.43 0.15
CA GLN A 211 -0.07 7.78 -0.04
C GLN A 211 -1.24 8.11 0.89
N CYS A 212 -2.14 7.18 1.14
CA CYS A 212 -3.36 7.42 1.93
C CYS A 212 -3.18 7.24 3.44
N GLY A 213 -2.05 6.68 3.89
CA GLY A 213 -1.73 6.52 5.30
C GLY A 213 -1.26 7.80 6.00
N ASN A 214 -0.81 7.64 7.23
CA ASN A 214 -0.23 8.70 8.06
C ASN A 214 -1.16 9.92 8.19
N CYS A 215 -2.40 9.69 8.61
CA CYS A 215 -3.44 10.68 8.87
C CYS A 215 -4.00 11.41 7.62
N ARG A 216 -3.66 10.99 6.39
CA ARG A 216 -4.12 11.66 5.16
C ARG A 216 -5.64 11.63 4.99
N THR A 217 -6.31 10.58 5.45
CA THR A 217 -7.75 10.34 5.29
C THR A 217 -8.56 10.55 6.57
N GLY A 218 -7.95 11.11 7.63
CA GLY A 218 -8.59 11.39 8.91
C GLY A 218 -8.36 10.34 9.99
N LYS A 219 -7.90 9.13 9.62
CA LYS A 219 -7.39 8.11 10.53
C LYS A 219 -5.89 7.92 10.32
N TYR A 220 -5.19 7.23 11.21
CA TYR A 220 -3.76 6.94 11.02
C TYR A 220 -3.53 6.21 9.70
N TYR A 221 -4.38 5.22 9.39
CA TYR A 221 -4.38 4.47 8.13
C TYR A 221 -5.79 4.38 7.57
N ALA A 222 -5.93 4.55 6.25
CA ALA A 222 -7.23 4.46 5.59
C ALA A 222 -7.85 3.05 5.73
N SER A 223 -7.03 2.01 5.83
CA SER A 223 -7.48 0.64 6.09
C SER A 223 -8.08 0.42 7.49
N GLU A 224 -8.04 1.39 8.40
CA GLU A 224 -8.85 1.34 9.62
C GLU A 224 -10.36 1.30 9.32
N TYR A 225 -10.81 2.02 8.28
CA TYR A 225 -12.20 1.94 7.82
C TYR A 225 -12.56 0.53 7.34
N TRP A 226 -11.60 -0.17 6.73
CA TRP A 226 -11.77 -1.55 6.30
C TRP A 226 -11.81 -2.52 7.49
N ALA A 227 -10.91 -2.34 8.45
CA ALA A 227 -10.84 -3.16 9.65
C ALA A 227 -12.12 -3.03 10.50
N GLU A 228 -12.65 -1.83 10.66
CA GLU A 228 -13.93 -1.57 11.34
C GLU A 228 -15.11 -2.26 10.63
N ALA A 229 -15.03 -2.43 9.32
CA ALA A 229 -16.01 -3.14 8.51
C ALA A 229 -15.77 -4.67 8.46
N GLY A 230 -14.78 -5.19 9.20
CA GLY A 230 -14.43 -6.60 9.22
C GLY A 230 -13.59 -7.07 8.02
N ALA A 231 -12.98 -6.14 7.29
CA ALA A 231 -12.20 -6.44 6.09
C ALA A 231 -10.73 -6.03 6.21
N ALA A 232 -10.11 -6.24 7.37
CA ALA A 232 -8.71 -5.92 7.63
C ALA A 232 -7.77 -6.61 6.62
N PRO A 233 -6.76 -5.91 6.07
CA PRO A 233 -5.76 -6.52 5.19
C PRO A 233 -4.81 -7.45 5.96
N ASP A 234 -4.09 -8.30 5.24
CA ASP A 234 -3.05 -9.17 5.83
C ASP A 234 -1.73 -8.42 6.00
N ILE A 235 -1.41 -7.53 5.06
CA ILE A 235 -0.18 -6.75 4.99
C ILE A 235 -0.53 -5.29 4.72
N ILE A 236 0.18 -4.38 5.36
CA ILE A 236 0.09 -2.93 5.09
C ILE A 236 1.48 -2.41 4.74
N THR A 237 1.58 -1.64 3.66
CA THR A 237 2.77 -0.89 3.29
C THR A 237 2.59 0.59 3.57
N THR A 238 3.60 1.28 4.08
CA THR A 238 3.57 2.71 4.37
C THR A 238 4.92 3.37 4.07
N ALA A 239 4.89 4.63 3.70
CA ALA A 239 6.07 5.43 3.40
C ALA A 239 5.74 6.93 3.46
N LYS A 240 6.30 7.74 2.57
CA LYS A 240 6.01 9.18 2.41
C LYS A 240 6.02 9.91 3.76
N SER A 241 4.84 10.25 4.30
CA SER A 241 4.72 11.02 5.54
C SER A 241 5.23 10.30 6.78
N LEU A 242 5.45 8.97 6.72
CA LEU A 242 6.09 8.22 7.80
C LEU A 242 7.44 8.82 8.19
N GLY A 243 8.21 9.29 7.20
CA GLY A 243 9.52 9.89 7.40
C GLY A 243 9.52 11.41 7.54
N ALA A 244 8.35 12.07 7.47
CA ALA A 244 8.26 13.53 7.51
C ALA A 244 9.19 14.23 6.48
N GLY A 245 9.40 13.60 5.32
CA GLY A 245 10.32 14.07 4.26
C GLY A 245 11.63 13.30 4.16
N LEU A 246 11.97 12.49 5.16
CA LEU A 246 13.13 11.60 5.12
C LEU A 246 12.78 10.24 4.47
N PRO A 247 13.74 9.55 3.83
CA PRO A 247 13.50 8.30 3.14
C PRO A 247 13.34 7.15 4.14
N ILE A 248 12.12 6.72 4.37
CA ILE A 248 11.76 5.52 5.13
C ILE A 248 10.46 4.93 4.61
N SER A 249 10.34 3.63 4.67
CA SER A 249 9.11 2.90 4.45
C SER A 249 9.01 1.69 5.37
N ALA A 250 7.83 1.15 5.54
CA ALA A 250 7.60 -0.01 6.38
C ALA A 250 6.57 -0.96 5.77
N ILE A 251 6.75 -2.24 6.06
CA ILE A 251 5.79 -3.31 5.84
C ILE A 251 5.41 -3.85 7.20
N THR A 252 4.13 -3.83 7.53
CA THR A 252 3.60 -4.49 8.74
C THR A 252 2.64 -5.59 8.33
N ALA A 253 2.82 -6.77 8.89
CA ALA A 253 1.99 -7.93 8.62
C ALA A 253 1.68 -8.68 9.93
N ARG A 254 0.65 -9.53 9.90
CA ARG A 254 0.46 -10.53 10.97
C ARG A 254 1.67 -11.46 11.04
N ALA A 255 2.00 -11.90 12.24
CA ALA A 255 3.30 -12.55 12.51
C ALA A 255 3.51 -13.90 11.81
N GLU A 256 2.43 -14.55 11.34
CA GLU A 256 2.49 -15.83 10.63
C GLU A 256 2.95 -15.66 9.17
N VAL A 257 2.75 -14.47 8.60
CA VAL A 257 3.14 -14.08 7.24
C VAL A 257 4.55 -13.55 7.23
#